data_3c023b89d2c50a20f57240a8efbb77c2
#
_entry.id   3c023b89d2c50a20f57240a8efbb77c2
#
_cell.length_a   1.000
_cell.length_b   1.000
_cell.length_c   1.000
_cell.angle_alpha   90.00
_cell.angle_beta   90.00
_cell.angle_gamma   90.00
#
_symmetry.space_group_name_H-M   'P 1'
#
loop_
_entity.id
_entity.type
_entity.pdbx_description
1 polymer ?
#
loop_
_entity_poly.entity_id
_entity_poly.type
_entity_poly.pdbx_seq_one_letter_code
_entity_poly.pdbx_strand_id
1 'polypeptide(L)'
;MRKIIVSITTSLDGFIEGPDREIDWHMVDDELHQHFNDRLRGMSAFISGRVTWELMAGYWPTADADPDSGPVEREFAGIWRDMPKIVFSRTLRSAGWNTEIRREVVAEEIRELKERPGGDMVLGGPDLAASFRALDLIDEYSVYVDPILLGRGKPLFTDFDHRTALTLAETRTFGNGVVMLRYERDRG
;
A
#
# COMPACT_ATOMS: atom_id res chain seq x y z
N MET A 1 1.37 5.38 -19.54
CA MET A 1 0.29 5.34 -18.51
C MET A 1 0.89 4.81 -17.21
N ARG A 2 0.71 5.51 -16.08
CA ARG A 2 1.18 5.09 -14.76
C ARG A 2 0.28 3.98 -14.23
N LYS A 3 0.88 2.97 -13.58
CA LYS A 3 0.12 1.92 -12.90
C LYS A 3 -0.35 2.37 -11.52
N ILE A 4 -1.47 1.80 -11.05
CA ILE A 4 -1.88 1.79 -9.66
C ILE A 4 -1.60 0.40 -9.12
N ILE A 5 -0.72 0.34 -8.12
CA ILE A 5 -0.19 -0.89 -7.54
C ILE A 5 -0.70 -1.01 -6.10
N VAL A 6 -1.53 -2.01 -5.83
CA VAL A 6 -1.85 -2.38 -4.45
C VAL A 6 -0.62 -3.02 -3.82
N SER A 7 -0.11 -2.45 -2.74
CA SER A 7 0.99 -3.02 -1.96
C SER A 7 0.53 -3.22 -0.53
N ILE A 8 0.48 -4.47 -0.10
CA ILE A 8 -0.12 -4.83 1.19
C ILE A 8 0.48 -6.09 1.78
N THR A 9 0.61 -6.10 3.11
CA THR A 9 1.02 -7.27 3.89
C THR A 9 -0.21 -8.03 4.39
N THR A 10 -0.12 -9.35 4.41
CA THR A 10 -1.20 -10.24 4.86
C THR A 10 -0.64 -11.45 5.59
N SER A 11 -1.42 -12.01 6.51
CA SER A 11 -1.16 -13.34 7.05
C SER A 11 -1.36 -14.42 5.98
N LEU A 12 -0.86 -15.63 6.21
CA LEU A 12 -1.01 -16.76 5.27
C LEU A 12 -2.49 -17.13 5.03
N ASP A 13 -3.35 -16.90 6.02
CA ASP A 13 -4.80 -17.10 5.92
C ASP A 13 -5.58 -15.86 5.45
N GLY A 14 -4.86 -14.83 4.98
CA GLY A 14 -5.42 -13.72 4.20
C GLY A 14 -5.97 -12.54 4.99
N PHE A 15 -5.56 -12.34 6.24
CA PHE A 15 -5.93 -11.18 7.03
C PHE A 15 -4.85 -10.10 6.99
N ILE A 16 -5.25 -8.82 7.01
CA ILE A 16 -4.35 -7.66 6.99
C ILE A 16 -4.13 -7.04 8.37
N GLU A 17 -5.04 -7.27 9.29
CA GLU A 17 -4.98 -6.88 10.70
C GLU A 17 -5.77 -7.89 11.53
N GLY A 18 -5.42 -8.04 12.79
CA GLY A 18 -6.17 -8.86 13.73
C GLY A 18 -7.50 -8.21 14.13
N PRO A 19 -8.31 -8.88 14.98
CA PRO A 19 -9.64 -8.40 15.37
C PRO A 19 -9.65 -7.06 16.10
N ASP A 20 -8.57 -6.73 16.81
CA ASP A 20 -8.37 -5.46 17.53
C ASP A 20 -7.53 -4.46 16.72
N ARG A 21 -7.39 -4.67 15.40
CA ARG A 21 -6.58 -3.90 14.45
C ARG A 21 -5.08 -3.98 14.71
N GLU A 22 -4.62 -4.97 15.41
CA GLU A 22 -3.21 -5.23 15.65
C GLU A 22 -2.50 -5.65 14.35
N ILE A 23 -1.29 -5.13 14.16
CA ILE A 23 -0.38 -5.41 13.04
C ILE A 23 1.04 -5.74 13.54
N ASP A 24 1.19 -6.01 14.82
CA ASP A 24 2.46 -6.33 15.50
C ASP A 24 3.08 -7.66 15.07
N TRP A 25 2.31 -8.45 14.34
CA TRP A 25 2.73 -9.72 13.74
C TRP A 25 3.45 -9.55 12.37
N HIS A 26 3.47 -8.35 11.79
CA HIS A 26 4.19 -8.08 10.56
C HIS A 26 5.70 -8.27 10.78
N MET A 27 6.31 -9.14 9.97
CA MET A 27 7.73 -9.47 10.06
C MET A 27 8.54 -8.59 9.09
N VAL A 28 8.77 -7.33 9.48
CA VAL A 28 9.56 -6.39 8.67
C VAL A 28 10.97 -6.29 9.25
N ASP A 29 11.94 -6.91 8.59
CA ASP A 29 13.37 -6.75 8.86
C ASP A 29 14.00 -5.76 7.87
N ASP A 30 15.29 -5.50 8.03
CA ASP A 30 16.03 -4.55 7.17
C ASP A 30 16.02 -4.97 5.68
N GLU A 31 16.03 -6.27 5.38
CA GLU A 31 15.99 -6.76 3.99
C GLU A 31 14.65 -6.42 3.34
N LEU A 32 13.55 -6.75 4.00
CA LEU A 32 12.21 -6.47 3.49
C LEU A 32 11.93 -4.97 3.44
N HIS A 33 12.37 -4.23 4.47
CA HIS A 33 12.20 -2.78 4.51
C HIS A 33 12.99 -2.08 3.39
N GLN A 34 14.24 -2.50 3.14
CA GLN A 34 15.03 -2.00 2.02
C GLN A 34 14.36 -2.30 0.68
N HIS A 35 13.76 -3.48 0.52
CA HIS A 35 12.99 -3.81 -0.67
C HIS A 35 11.81 -2.84 -0.87
N PHE A 36 11.09 -2.45 0.19
CA PHE A 36 10.04 -1.42 0.10
C PHE A 36 10.61 -0.09 -0.36
N ASN A 37 11.73 0.36 0.22
CA ASN A 37 12.39 1.61 -0.15
C ASN A 37 12.78 1.61 -1.63
N ASP A 38 13.40 0.53 -2.10
CA ASP A 38 13.84 0.40 -3.50
C ASP A 38 12.67 0.46 -4.48
N ARG A 39 11.55 -0.17 -4.15
CA ARG A 39 10.35 -0.11 -4.98
C ARG A 39 9.73 1.30 -4.99
N LEU A 40 9.71 1.97 -3.84
CA LEU A 40 9.12 3.29 -3.70
C LEU A 40 9.90 4.40 -4.41
N ARG A 41 11.22 4.26 -4.57
CA ARG A 41 12.05 5.27 -5.29
C ARG A 41 11.58 5.53 -6.73
N GLY A 42 10.99 4.54 -7.39
CA GLY A 42 10.43 4.66 -8.73
C GLY A 42 8.99 5.15 -8.79
N MET A 43 8.33 5.31 -7.64
CA MET A 43 6.93 5.68 -7.58
C MET A 43 6.74 7.20 -7.47
N SER A 44 5.56 7.68 -7.82
CA SER A 44 5.26 9.11 -7.88
C SER A 44 4.23 9.58 -6.87
N ALA A 45 3.49 8.68 -6.22
CA ALA A 45 2.54 9.03 -5.18
C ALA A 45 2.15 7.84 -4.30
N PHE A 46 1.84 8.14 -3.04
CA PHE A 46 1.03 7.27 -2.18
C PHE A 46 -0.45 7.59 -2.35
N ILE A 47 -1.27 6.55 -2.48
CA ILE A 47 -2.73 6.65 -2.47
C ILE A 47 -3.24 5.87 -1.26
N SER A 48 -4.04 6.50 -0.39
CA SER A 48 -4.54 5.84 0.82
C SER A 48 -5.87 6.42 1.30
N GLY A 49 -6.53 5.66 2.16
CA GLY A 49 -7.62 6.19 2.98
C GLY A 49 -7.10 6.93 4.21
N ARG A 50 -8.01 7.64 4.91
CA ARG A 50 -7.67 8.41 6.11
C ARG A 50 -6.94 7.59 7.18
N VAL A 51 -7.44 6.41 7.51
CA VAL A 51 -6.87 5.59 8.60
C VAL A 51 -5.42 5.21 8.32
N THR A 52 -5.12 4.75 7.11
CA THR A 52 -3.74 4.41 6.69
C THR A 52 -2.86 5.66 6.70
N TRP A 53 -3.38 6.79 6.19
CA TRP A 53 -2.62 8.04 6.21
C TRP A 53 -2.31 8.52 7.63
N GLU A 54 -3.29 8.51 8.55
CA GLU A 54 -3.10 8.91 9.96
C GLU A 54 -2.08 8.01 10.67
N LEU A 55 -2.13 6.69 10.44
CA LEU A 55 -1.15 5.75 10.97
C LEU A 55 0.27 6.09 10.51
N MET A 56 0.45 6.31 9.21
CA MET A 56 1.75 6.64 8.63
C MET A 56 2.23 8.03 9.07
N ALA A 57 1.35 9.02 9.07
CA ALA A 57 1.66 10.40 9.47
C ALA A 57 1.98 10.56 10.96
N GLY A 58 1.54 9.64 11.78
CA GLY A 58 1.83 9.63 13.22
C GLY A 58 3.25 9.19 13.57
N TYR A 59 3.95 8.52 12.67
CA TYR A 59 5.29 7.96 12.93
C TYR A 59 6.35 8.44 11.91
N TRP A 60 6.13 8.21 10.63
CA TRP A 60 7.16 8.34 9.60
C TRP A 60 7.75 9.75 9.41
N PRO A 61 6.99 10.85 9.54
CA PRO A 61 7.56 12.18 9.31
C PRO A 61 8.74 12.54 10.22
N THR A 62 8.83 11.90 11.39
CA THR A 62 9.84 12.18 12.41
C THR A 62 10.64 10.96 12.81
N ALA A 63 10.44 9.81 12.16
CA ALA A 63 11.12 8.57 12.50
C ALA A 63 12.66 8.68 12.43
N ASP A 64 13.19 9.48 11.51
CA ASP A 64 14.62 9.74 11.36
C ASP A 64 15.22 10.64 12.45
N ALA A 65 14.40 11.26 13.28
CA ALA A 65 14.87 12.03 14.46
C ALA A 65 15.14 11.13 15.68
N ASP A 66 14.66 9.89 15.66
CA ASP A 66 14.96 8.91 16.70
C ASP A 66 16.41 8.43 16.55
N PRO A 67 17.26 8.56 17.61
CA PRO A 67 18.64 8.09 17.57
C PRO A 67 18.77 6.59 17.28
N ASP A 68 17.77 5.80 17.69
CA ASP A 68 17.76 4.34 17.54
C ASP A 68 17.25 3.88 16.16
N SER A 69 16.72 4.78 15.32
CA SER A 69 16.31 4.45 13.97
C SER A 69 17.46 3.98 13.10
N GLY A 70 17.25 2.85 12.44
CA GLY A 70 18.19 2.28 11.48
C GLY A 70 18.28 3.06 10.16
N PRO A 71 19.29 2.75 9.31
CA PRO A 71 19.45 3.45 8.03
C PRO A 71 18.24 3.30 7.10
N VAL A 72 17.62 2.12 7.06
CA VAL A 72 16.45 1.84 6.20
C VAL A 72 15.20 2.60 6.64
N GLU A 73 14.99 2.76 7.95
CA GLU A 73 13.89 3.55 8.50
C GLU A 73 14.08 5.04 8.20
N ARG A 74 15.30 5.57 8.38
CA ARG A 74 15.63 6.97 8.05
C ARG A 74 15.41 7.27 6.58
N GLU A 75 15.80 6.33 5.72
CA GLU A 75 15.55 6.45 4.28
C GLU A 75 14.05 6.48 3.97
N PHE A 76 13.29 5.54 4.54
CA PHE A 76 11.83 5.52 4.35
C PHE A 76 11.16 6.79 4.85
N ALA A 77 11.57 7.33 6.00
CA ALA A 77 11.08 8.59 6.53
C ALA A 77 11.24 9.74 5.52
N GLY A 78 12.39 9.83 4.86
CA GLY A 78 12.64 10.78 3.77
C GLY A 78 11.72 10.55 2.58
N ILE A 79 11.65 9.31 2.08
CA ILE A 79 10.76 8.93 0.98
C ILE A 79 9.30 9.31 1.31
N TRP A 80 8.85 8.99 2.51
CA TRP A 80 7.47 9.26 2.92
C TRP A 80 7.16 10.76 2.99
N ARG A 81 8.07 11.58 3.53
CA ARG A 81 7.87 13.04 3.59
C ARG A 81 7.76 13.66 2.20
N ASP A 82 8.66 13.27 1.30
CA ASP A 82 8.84 13.93 0.01
C ASP A 82 7.83 13.49 -1.04
N MET A 83 7.46 12.20 -1.04
CA MET A 83 6.53 11.66 -2.03
C MET A 83 5.14 12.30 -1.90
N PRO A 84 4.52 12.75 -3.02
CA PRO A 84 3.13 13.21 -3.03
C PRO A 84 2.16 12.15 -2.48
N LYS A 85 1.14 12.61 -1.77
CA LYS A 85 0.08 11.74 -1.23
C LYS A 85 -1.29 12.18 -1.70
N ILE A 86 -2.13 11.21 -2.05
CA ILE A 86 -3.55 11.41 -2.36
C ILE A 86 -4.34 10.63 -1.31
N VAL A 87 -5.05 11.35 -0.46
CA VAL A 87 -5.83 10.76 0.63
C VAL A 87 -7.32 10.91 0.37
N PHE A 88 -8.00 9.78 0.32
CA PHE A 88 -9.45 9.75 0.17
C PHE A 88 -10.14 9.78 1.53
N SER A 89 -10.85 10.87 1.82
CA SER A 89 -11.55 11.04 3.09
C SER A 89 -12.66 12.07 3.01
N ARG A 90 -13.85 11.70 3.49
CA ARG A 90 -14.99 12.62 3.62
C ARG A 90 -14.88 13.52 4.86
N THR A 91 -14.10 13.12 5.87
CA THR A 91 -14.05 13.77 7.18
C THR A 91 -12.76 14.52 7.46
N LEU A 92 -11.62 14.12 6.85
CA LEU A 92 -10.34 14.80 7.03
C LEU A 92 -10.44 16.22 6.47
N ARG A 93 -10.15 17.24 7.30
CA ARG A 93 -10.28 18.66 6.92
C ARG A 93 -8.99 19.24 6.35
N SER A 94 -7.86 18.79 6.88
CA SER A 94 -6.52 19.22 6.45
C SER A 94 -5.53 18.07 6.60
N ALA A 95 -4.49 18.08 5.80
CA ALA A 95 -3.39 17.13 5.84
C ALA A 95 -2.08 17.87 5.53
N GLY A 96 -1.02 17.51 6.23
CA GLY A 96 0.33 17.97 5.96
C GLY A 96 1.08 17.03 5.00
N TRP A 97 2.39 17.20 4.94
CA TRP A 97 3.30 16.24 4.33
C TRP A 97 3.02 15.97 2.84
N ASN A 98 2.90 17.03 2.04
CA ASN A 98 2.66 16.93 0.59
C ASN A 98 1.41 16.09 0.23
N THR A 99 0.28 16.36 0.91
CA THR A 99 -0.95 15.57 0.80
C THR A 99 -2.09 16.36 0.16
N GLU A 100 -2.67 15.81 -0.91
CA GLU A 100 -3.94 16.23 -1.51
C GLU A 100 -5.08 15.39 -0.90
N ILE A 101 -6.17 16.05 -0.48
CA ILE A 101 -7.36 15.36 0.02
C ILE A 101 -8.42 15.31 -1.07
N ARG A 102 -8.89 14.09 -1.39
CA ARG A 102 -10.04 13.86 -2.26
C ARG A 102 -11.22 13.28 -1.49
N ARG A 103 -12.43 13.63 -1.88
CA ARG A 103 -13.65 13.26 -1.13
C ARG A 103 -14.23 11.92 -1.55
N GLU A 104 -14.04 11.55 -2.80
CA GLU A 104 -14.55 10.32 -3.41
C GLU A 104 -13.62 9.81 -4.51
N VAL A 105 -13.76 8.55 -4.87
CA VAL A 105 -13.05 7.93 -5.99
C VAL A 105 -13.90 8.12 -7.24
N VAL A 106 -13.48 9.04 -8.11
CA VAL A 106 -14.11 9.27 -9.42
C VAL A 106 -13.25 8.58 -10.47
N ALA A 107 -13.81 7.59 -11.15
CA ALA A 107 -13.05 6.71 -12.06
C ALA A 107 -12.35 7.50 -13.19
N GLU A 108 -13.02 8.50 -13.76
CA GLU A 108 -12.50 9.35 -14.84
C GLU A 108 -11.27 10.13 -14.36
N GLU A 109 -11.34 10.76 -13.18
CA GLU A 109 -10.22 11.52 -12.60
C GLU A 109 -9.01 10.63 -12.33
N ILE A 110 -9.24 9.37 -11.89
CA ILE A 110 -8.17 8.41 -11.67
C ILE A 110 -7.55 7.97 -12.99
N ARG A 111 -8.35 7.75 -14.04
CA ARG A 111 -7.82 7.43 -15.38
C ARG A 111 -6.99 8.60 -15.93
N GLU A 112 -7.46 9.82 -15.83
CA GLU A 112 -6.69 11.01 -16.20
C GLU A 112 -5.40 11.14 -15.39
N LEU A 113 -5.44 10.84 -14.08
CA LEU A 113 -4.26 10.80 -13.23
C LEU A 113 -3.22 9.79 -13.73
N LYS A 114 -3.67 8.62 -14.20
CA LYS A 114 -2.79 7.59 -14.77
C LYS A 114 -2.13 8.02 -16.09
N GLU A 115 -2.77 8.88 -16.88
CA GLU A 115 -2.20 9.39 -18.15
C GLU A 115 -1.13 10.47 -17.94
N ARG A 116 -1.06 11.09 -16.77
CA ARG A 116 -0.03 12.11 -16.49
C ARG A 116 1.38 11.48 -16.48
N PRO A 117 2.42 12.23 -16.88
CA PRO A 117 3.78 11.74 -16.78
C PRO A 117 4.21 11.50 -15.33
N GLY A 118 5.08 10.51 -15.12
CA GLY A 118 5.62 10.16 -13.79
C GLY A 118 5.71 8.66 -13.60
N GLY A 119 6.23 8.24 -12.44
CA GLY A 119 6.28 6.86 -12.00
C GLY A 119 4.91 6.33 -11.58
N ASP A 120 4.83 5.05 -11.30
CA ASP A 120 3.64 4.36 -10.81
C ASP A 120 3.19 4.91 -9.44
N MET A 121 2.01 4.54 -9.00
CA MET A 121 1.43 4.99 -7.74
C MET A 121 1.12 3.78 -6.86
N VAL A 122 1.49 3.86 -5.58
CA VAL A 122 1.21 2.80 -4.61
C VAL A 122 -0.08 3.08 -3.87
N LEU A 123 -0.98 2.09 -3.87
CA LEU A 123 -2.26 2.13 -3.17
C LEU A 123 -2.19 1.25 -1.92
N GLY A 124 -2.36 1.87 -0.76
CA GLY A 124 -2.44 1.22 0.54
C GLY A 124 -3.82 1.31 1.16
N GLY A 125 -4.13 0.30 1.98
CA GLY A 125 -5.39 0.18 2.71
C GLY A 125 -6.49 -0.59 1.95
N PRO A 126 -7.06 -1.61 2.59
CA PRO A 126 -7.96 -2.59 1.93
C PRO A 126 -9.29 -1.97 1.50
N ASP A 127 -9.87 -1.08 2.31
CA ASP A 127 -11.19 -0.49 2.01
C ASP A 127 -11.13 0.40 0.76
N LEU A 128 -10.04 1.19 0.65
CA LEU A 128 -9.84 2.00 -0.54
C LEU A 128 -9.49 1.12 -1.75
N ALA A 129 -8.67 0.08 -1.56
CA ALA A 129 -8.35 -0.88 -2.61
C ALA A 129 -9.62 -1.60 -3.11
N ALA A 130 -10.58 -1.91 -2.23
CA ALA A 130 -11.88 -2.46 -2.64
C ALA A 130 -12.66 -1.49 -3.55
N SER A 131 -12.66 -0.20 -3.21
CA SER A 131 -13.30 0.83 -4.04
C SER A 131 -12.65 0.96 -5.41
N PHE A 132 -11.30 0.97 -5.47
CA PHE A 132 -10.55 1.02 -6.73
C PHE A 132 -10.75 -0.24 -7.57
N ARG A 133 -10.83 -1.42 -6.93
CA ARG A 133 -11.11 -2.68 -7.60
C ARG A 133 -12.50 -2.71 -8.24
N ALA A 134 -13.53 -2.25 -7.51
CA ALA A 134 -14.90 -2.17 -8.01
C ALA A 134 -15.03 -1.30 -9.27
N LEU A 135 -14.13 -0.32 -9.44
CA LEU A 135 -14.07 0.58 -10.59
C LEU A 135 -13.05 0.15 -11.66
N ASP A 136 -12.44 -1.05 -11.52
CA ASP A 136 -11.40 -1.60 -12.40
C ASP A 136 -10.20 -0.66 -12.62
N LEU A 137 -9.73 -0.03 -11.53
CA LEU A 137 -8.64 0.97 -11.57
C LEU A 137 -7.27 0.40 -11.18
N ILE A 138 -7.21 -0.81 -10.61
CA ILE A 138 -5.97 -1.44 -10.16
C ILE A 138 -5.30 -2.17 -11.32
N ASP A 139 -4.00 -1.96 -11.49
CA ASP A 139 -3.19 -2.59 -12.53
C ASP A 139 -2.33 -3.75 -12.00
N GLU A 140 -1.90 -3.66 -10.74
CA GLU A 140 -0.97 -4.63 -10.15
C GLU A 140 -1.27 -4.84 -8.67
N TYR A 141 -1.04 -6.06 -8.20
CA TYR A 141 -1.11 -6.45 -6.80
C TYR A 141 0.25 -6.98 -6.35
N SER A 142 0.83 -6.36 -5.32
CA SER A 142 2.01 -6.83 -4.61
C SER A 142 1.59 -7.22 -3.20
N VAL A 143 1.43 -8.51 -2.96
CA VAL A 143 0.98 -9.06 -1.68
C VAL A 143 2.17 -9.70 -0.98
N TYR A 144 2.46 -9.24 0.24
CA TYR A 144 3.50 -9.77 1.10
C TYR A 144 2.85 -10.68 2.13
N VAL A 145 3.13 -11.97 2.03
CA VAL A 145 2.51 -13.00 2.87
C VAL A 145 3.45 -13.35 4.01
N ASP A 146 3.07 -12.99 5.23
CA ASP A 146 3.78 -13.37 6.45
C ASP A 146 3.52 -14.83 6.80
N PRO A 147 4.52 -15.55 7.36
CA PRO A 147 4.41 -16.96 7.73
C PRO A 147 3.63 -17.14 9.05
N ILE A 148 2.43 -16.63 9.13
CA ILE A 148 1.55 -16.67 10.31
C ILE A 148 0.10 -16.96 9.92
N LEU A 149 -0.63 -17.61 10.80
CA LEU A 149 -2.09 -17.79 10.74
C LEU A 149 -2.72 -16.99 11.87
N LEU A 150 -3.64 -16.08 11.56
CA LEU A 150 -4.37 -15.27 12.55
C LEU A 150 -5.70 -15.93 12.96
N GLY A 151 -6.32 -16.70 12.06
CA GLY A 151 -7.60 -17.37 12.29
C GLY A 151 -8.82 -16.43 12.25
N ARG A 152 -8.63 -15.15 12.52
CA ARG A 152 -9.67 -14.10 12.47
C ARG A 152 -9.03 -12.72 12.33
N GLY A 153 -9.78 -11.77 11.80
CA GLY A 153 -9.30 -10.41 11.57
C GLY A 153 -9.99 -9.77 10.38
N LYS A 154 -9.43 -8.73 9.84
CA LYS A 154 -9.91 -8.07 8.63
C LYS A 154 -9.32 -8.75 7.40
N PRO A 155 -10.13 -9.37 6.53
CA PRO A 155 -9.62 -10.02 5.34
C PRO A 155 -9.10 -9.00 4.32
N LEU A 156 -8.05 -9.40 3.56
CA LEU A 156 -7.49 -8.60 2.48
C LEU A 156 -8.53 -8.37 1.38
N PHE A 157 -9.28 -9.40 1.04
CA PHE A 157 -10.28 -9.33 -0.01
C PHE A 157 -11.68 -9.60 0.55
N THR A 158 -12.56 -8.63 0.41
CA THR A 158 -13.98 -8.71 0.78
C THR A 158 -14.83 -8.44 -0.46
N ASP A 159 -16.03 -9.01 -0.47
CA ASP A 159 -17.14 -8.70 -1.40
C ASP A 159 -16.72 -8.63 -2.87
N PHE A 160 -16.60 -9.82 -3.48
CA PHE A 160 -16.34 -9.95 -4.92
C PHE A 160 -17.62 -10.34 -5.66
N ASP A 161 -18.08 -9.46 -6.53
CA ASP A 161 -19.21 -9.75 -7.42
C ASP A 161 -18.77 -10.46 -8.72
N HIS A 162 -17.47 -10.40 -9.05
CA HIS A 162 -16.95 -10.95 -10.30
C HIS A 162 -15.50 -11.46 -10.16
N ARG A 163 -15.14 -12.38 -11.04
CA ARG A 163 -13.77 -12.89 -11.13
C ARG A 163 -12.85 -11.87 -11.79
N THR A 164 -11.66 -11.71 -11.25
CA THR A 164 -10.59 -10.91 -11.83
C THR A 164 -9.43 -11.83 -12.21
N ALA A 165 -9.11 -11.91 -13.49
CA ALA A 165 -7.96 -12.67 -13.96
C ALA A 165 -6.66 -11.90 -13.66
N LEU A 166 -5.66 -12.62 -13.18
CA LEU A 166 -4.35 -12.09 -12.83
C LEU A 166 -3.27 -12.97 -13.45
N THR A 167 -2.20 -12.34 -13.93
CA THR A 167 -1.00 -13.03 -14.42
C THR A 167 0.13 -12.85 -13.41
N LEU A 168 0.76 -13.95 -12.99
CA LEU A 168 1.91 -13.90 -12.09
C LEU A 168 3.09 -13.23 -12.80
N ALA A 169 3.59 -12.13 -12.22
CA ALA A 169 4.72 -11.38 -12.74
C ALA A 169 6.02 -11.69 -12.00
N GLU A 170 5.94 -11.89 -10.67
CA GLU A 170 7.13 -12.15 -9.84
C GLU A 170 6.77 -12.84 -8.54
N THR A 171 7.70 -13.63 -8.01
CA THR A 171 7.69 -14.10 -6.64
C THR A 171 9.06 -13.82 -6.01
N ARG A 172 9.08 -13.45 -4.74
CA ARG A 172 10.32 -13.29 -3.97
C ARG A 172 10.13 -13.81 -2.56
N THR A 173 11.08 -14.59 -2.07
CA THR A 173 11.16 -15.00 -0.67
C THR A 173 12.22 -14.18 0.04
N PHE A 174 11.92 -13.68 1.24
CA PHE A 174 12.83 -12.93 2.10
C PHE A 174 13.40 -13.81 3.20
N GLY A 175 14.53 -13.41 3.78
CA GLY A 175 15.22 -14.17 4.82
C GLY A 175 14.39 -14.39 6.08
N ASN A 176 13.46 -13.51 6.39
CA ASN A 176 12.51 -13.63 7.51
C ASN A 176 11.32 -14.57 7.23
N GLY A 177 11.25 -15.18 6.05
CA GLY A 177 10.17 -16.11 5.65
C GLY A 177 8.96 -15.46 4.98
N VAL A 178 8.91 -14.14 4.86
CA VAL A 178 7.88 -13.43 4.07
C VAL A 178 8.03 -13.78 2.59
N VAL A 179 6.90 -13.99 1.91
CA VAL A 179 6.86 -14.24 0.45
C VAL A 179 6.08 -13.12 -0.23
N MET A 180 6.72 -12.44 -1.16
CA MET A 180 6.03 -11.51 -2.05
C MET A 180 5.47 -12.23 -3.26
N LEU A 181 4.20 -11.97 -3.55
CA LEU A 181 3.49 -12.36 -4.76
C LEU A 181 3.11 -11.11 -5.53
N ARG A 182 3.62 -10.96 -6.75
CA ARG A 182 3.29 -9.83 -7.62
C ARG A 182 2.52 -10.33 -8.83
N TYR A 183 1.31 -9.82 -8.99
CA TYR A 183 0.41 -10.14 -10.08
C TYR A 183 0.03 -8.89 -10.86
N GLU A 184 -0.02 -9.00 -12.17
CA GLU A 184 -0.58 -7.99 -13.05
C GLU A 184 -2.03 -8.33 -13.42
N ARG A 185 -2.84 -7.29 -13.55
CA ARG A 185 -4.21 -7.41 -14.04
C ARG A 185 -4.20 -7.84 -15.49
N ASP A 186 -4.80 -8.99 -15.77
CA ASP A 186 -5.08 -9.41 -17.15
C ASP A 186 -6.31 -8.67 -17.66
N ARG A 187 -6.16 -7.92 -18.72
CA ARG A 187 -7.24 -7.14 -19.33
C ARG A 187 -7.75 -7.74 -20.65
N GLY A 188 -7.22 -8.92 -21.06
CA GLY A 188 -7.61 -9.59 -22.28
C GLY A 188 -7.04 -8.96 -23.53
#